data_eb5790cc2da7b100e04dce265aded9fe
#
_entry.id   eb5790cc2da7b100e04dce265aded9fe
#
_cell.length_a   1.000
_cell.length_b   1.000
_cell.length_c   1.000
_cell.angle_alpha   90.00
_cell.angle_beta   90.00
_cell.angle_gamma   90.00
#
_symmetry.space_group_name_H-M   'P 1'
#
loop_
_entity.id
_entity.type
_entity.pdbx_description
1 polymer ?
#
loop_
_entity_poly.entity_id
_entity_poly.type
_entity_poly.pdbx_seq_one_letter_code
_entity_poly.pdbx_strand_id
1 'polypeptide(L)'
;MKLADIGNMATFGSALHKQRNVGNWSYYELVDSEAMERVVFHYGTMMGRIVRRTDGSSWEFVPVSAGWGSVSDQAGMNKIIRNYGWYYSRKGGNAQYVEVR
;
A
#
# COMPACT_ATOMS: atom_id res chain seq x y z
N MET A 1 -3.23 -14.10 7.35
CA MET A 1 -2.38 -13.08 6.73
C MET A 1 -2.21 -11.91 7.69
N LYS A 2 -1.00 -11.46 7.87
CA LYS A 2 -0.71 -10.29 8.69
C LYS A 2 -0.73 -9.03 7.83
N LEU A 3 -0.93 -7.88 8.47
CA LEU A 3 -0.98 -6.60 7.75
C LEU A 3 0.31 -6.32 6.96
N ALA A 4 1.47 -6.65 7.51
CA ALA A 4 2.74 -6.48 6.81
C ALA A 4 2.82 -7.29 5.50
N ASP A 5 2.06 -8.38 5.39
CA ASP A 5 2.05 -9.20 4.18
C ASP A 5 1.45 -8.48 2.97
N ILE A 6 0.63 -7.44 3.21
CA ILE A 6 0.10 -6.61 2.12
C ILE A 6 1.25 -5.93 1.37
N GLY A 7 2.30 -5.55 2.07
CA GLY A 7 3.49 -4.96 1.46
C GLY A 7 4.50 -5.95 0.90
N ASN A 8 4.29 -7.25 1.14
CA ASN A 8 5.20 -8.28 0.64
C ASN A 8 4.77 -8.71 -0.76
N MET A 9 5.40 -8.18 -1.77
CA MET A 9 5.01 -8.40 -3.16
C MET A 9 5.42 -9.77 -3.71
N ALA A 10 6.12 -10.59 -2.91
CA ALA A 10 6.30 -12.00 -3.25
C ALA A 10 4.96 -12.76 -3.30
N THR A 11 3.93 -12.22 -2.64
CA THR A 11 2.58 -12.78 -2.66
C THR A 11 1.70 -12.20 -3.77
N PHE A 12 2.24 -11.41 -4.69
CA PHE A 12 1.46 -10.84 -5.79
C PHE A 12 0.81 -11.98 -6.59
N GLY A 13 -0.43 -11.76 -6.97
CA GLY A 13 -1.28 -12.78 -7.60
C GLY A 13 -2.38 -13.27 -6.67
N SER A 14 -2.24 -13.05 -5.36
CA SER A 14 -3.20 -13.55 -4.37
C SER A 14 -4.56 -12.86 -4.44
N ALA A 15 -4.66 -11.69 -5.09
CA ALA A 15 -5.89 -10.90 -5.18
C ALA A 15 -6.21 -10.47 -6.62
N LEU A 16 -5.73 -11.21 -7.63
CA LEU A 16 -5.94 -10.85 -9.04
C LEU A 16 -7.39 -10.89 -9.45
N HIS A 17 -8.26 -11.58 -8.99
CA HIS A 17 -9.66 -11.62 -9.43
C HIS A 17 -10.64 -11.41 -8.29
N LYS A 18 -10.14 -10.99 -7.13
CA LYS A 18 -10.97 -10.74 -5.97
C LYS A 18 -10.24 -9.86 -4.97
N GLN A 19 -11.01 -9.12 -4.20
CA GLN A 19 -10.48 -8.36 -3.08
C GLN A 19 -10.11 -9.29 -1.93
N ARG A 20 -8.98 -9.01 -1.28
CA ARG A 20 -8.56 -9.71 -0.06
C ARG A 20 -8.68 -8.73 1.11
N ASN A 21 -9.06 -9.27 2.26
CA ASN A 21 -9.23 -8.46 3.47
C ASN A 21 -8.28 -8.92 4.57
N VAL A 22 -7.76 -7.95 5.33
CA VAL A 22 -6.96 -8.18 6.53
C VAL A 22 -7.49 -7.20 7.58
N GLY A 23 -8.44 -7.65 8.41
CA GLY A 23 -9.17 -6.76 9.31
C GLY A 23 -9.92 -5.69 8.52
N ASN A 24 -9.69 -4.43 8.86
CA ASN A 24 -10.29 -3.28 8.18
C ASN A 24 -9.49 -2.81 6.97
N TRP A 25 -8.43 -3.51 6.65
CA TRP A 25 -7.61 -3.28 5.47
C TRP A 25 -8.02 -4.23 4.37
N SER A 26 -7.86 -3.79 3.13
CA SER A 26 -8.14 -4.63 1.98
C SER A 26 -7.25 -4.25 0.81
N TYR A 27 -7.13 -5.15 -0.15
CA TYR A 27 -6.38 -4.87 -1.35
C TYR A 27 -6.92 -5.71 -2.50
N TYR A 28 -6.69 -5.22 -3.71
CA TYR A 28 -6.87 -5.99 -4.93
C TYR A 28 -5.67 -5.75 -5.85
N GLU A 29 -5.57 -6.57 -6.89
CA GLU A 29 -4.43 -6.51 -7.79
C GLU A 29 -4.90 -6.37 -9.23
N LEU A 30 -4.12 -5.61 -10.00
CA LEU A 30 -4.36 -5.36 -11.41
C LEU A 30 -3.10 -5.66 -12.20
N VAL A 31 -3.30 -6.20 -13.41
CA VAL A 31 -2.22 -6.45 -14.37
C VAL A 31 -2.67 -5.93 -15.71
N ASP A 32 -1.84 -5.10 -16.33
CA ASP A 32 -2.04 -4.70 -17.72
C ASP A 32 -0.73 -4.89 -18.51
N SER A 33 -0.69 -4.41 -19.75
CA SER A 33 0.48 -4.57 -20.61
C SER A 33 1.71 -3.81 -20.13
N GLU A 34 1.53 -2.81 -19.25
CA GLU A 34 2.61 -1.92 -18.83
C GLU A 34 3.03 -2.11 -17.39
N ALA A 35 2.12 -2.54 -16.52
CA ALA A 35 2.38 -2.60 -15.09
C ALA A 35 1.56 -3.67 -14.37
N MET A 36 2.06 -4.03 -13.20
CA MET A 36 1.34 -4.81 -12.20
C MET A 36 1.19 -3.93 -10.97
N GLU A 37 0.03 -3.97 -10.30
CA GLU A 37 -0.15 -3.16 -9.11
C GLU A 37 -1.04 -3.83 -8.07
N ARG A 38 -0.77 -3.51 -6.82
CA ARG A 38 -1.61 -3.86 -5.68
C ARG A 38 -2.13 -2.56 -5.08
N VAL A 39 -3.45 -2.42 -5.06
CA VAL A 39 -4.13 -1.22 -4.56
C VAL A 39 -4.59 -1.47 -3.13
N VAL A 40 -4.20 -0.60 -2.21
CA VAL A 40 -4.38 -0.79 -0.77
C VAL A 40 -5.43 0.17 -0.22
N PHE A 41 -6.38 -0.37 0.55
CA PHE A 41 -7.47 0.37 1.17
C PHE A 41 -7.46 0.18 2.68
N HIS A 42 -7.92 1.22 3.40
CA HIS A 42 -8.24 1.14 4.82
C HIS A 42 -9.64 1.70 5.02
N TYR A 43 -10.56 0.87 5.54
CA TYR A 43 -11.99 1.21 5.67
C TYR A 43 -12.58 1.71 4.34
N GLY A 44 -12.16 1.13 3.22
CA GLY A 44 -12.66 1.53 1.91
C GLY A 44 -12.01 2.77 1.31
N THR A 45 -11.13 3.46 2.03
CA THR A 45 -10.38 4.60 1.51
C THR A 45 -9.11 4.09 0.83
N MET A 46 -8.90 4.48 -0.44
CA MET A 46 -7.68 4.11 -1.15
C MET A 46 -6.49 4.86 -0.56
N MET A 47 -5.57 4.12 0.06
CA MET A 47 -4.40 4.69 0.72
C MET A 47 -3.22 4.86 -0.23
N GLY A 48 -3.03 3.90 -1.11
CA GLY A 48 -1.93 3.95 -2.06
C GLY A 48 -1.85 2.70 -2.92
N ARG A 49 -0.83 2.66 -3.76
CA ARG A 49 -0.61 1.54 -4.67
C ARG A 49 0.85 1.10 -4.61
N ILE A 50 1.08 -0.18 -4.75
CA ILE A 50 2.43 -0.73 -4.91
C ILE A 50 2.52 -1.21 -6.35
N VAL A 51 3.40 -0.63 -7.15
CA VAL A 51 3.43 -0.74 -8.60
C VAL A 51 4.79 -1.23 -9.08
N ARG A 52 4.76 -2.10 -10.07
CA ARG A 52 5.95 -2.54 -10.80
C ARG A 52 5.66 -2.53 -12.29
N ARG A 53 6.55 -1.92 -13.06
CA ARG A 53 6.44 -1.95 -14.53
C ARG A 53 6.83 -3.33 -15.05
N THR A 54 6.22 -3.73 -16.15
CA THR A 54 6.50 -5.02 -16.79
C THR A 54 7.90 -5.08 -17.43
N ASP A 55 8.60 -3.96 -17.51
CA ASP A 55 9.98 -3.89 -18.00
C ASP A 55 11.02 -4.42 -16.99
N GLY A 56 10.58 -4.91 -15.83
CA GLY A 56 11.45 -5.50 -14.82
C GLY A 56 11.97 -4.55 -13.75
N SER A 57 11.43 -3.32 -13.67
CA SER A 57 11.78 -2.38 -12.61
C SER A 57 11.32 -2.90 -11.23
N SER A 58 11.86 -2.30 -10.17
CA SER A 58 11.49 -2.67 -8.80
C SER A 58 10.09 -2.23 -8.46
N TRP A 59 9.48 -2.88 -7.45
CA TRP A 59 8.22 -2.42 -6.88
C TRP A 59 8.41 -1.07 -6.21
N GLU A 60 7.46 -0.17 -6.41
CA GLU A 60 7.46 1.17 -5.85
C GLU A 60 6.13 1.48 -5.19
N PHE A 61 6.16 2.24 -4.09
CA PHE A 61 4.94 2.73 -3.47
C PHE A 61 4.54 4.07 -4.08
N VAL A 62 3.26 4.21 -4.42
CA VAL A 62 2.66 5.45 -4.94
C VAL A 62 1.59 5.90 -3.96
N PRO A 63 1.81 6.98 -3.21
CA PRO A 63 0.81 7.50 -2.27
C PRO A 63 -0.44 8.01 -3.00
N VAL A 64 -1.62 7.80 -2.39
CA VAL A 64 -2.89 8.32 -2.90
C VAL A 64 -3.59 9.18 -1.86
N SER A 65 -3.81 8.65 -0.66
CA SER A 65 -4.51 9.37 0.40
C SER A 65 -3.89 9.04 1.75
N ALA A 66 -3.86 10.03 2.64
CA ALA A 66 -3.46 9.83 4.03
C ALA A 66 -4.65 9.36 4.90
N GLY A 67 -5.82 9.15 4.31
CA GLY A 67 -7.00 8.68 5.02
C GLY A 67 -7.48 9.68 6.06
N TRP A 68 -7.84 9.18 7.23
CA TRP A 68 -8.37 9.99 8.33
C TRP A 68 -7.28 10.60 9.21
N GLY A 69 -6.02 10.26 8.99
CA GLY A 69 -4.93 10.71 9.84
C GLY A 69 -4.91 10.03 11.20
N SER A 70 -5.49 8.85 11.31
CA SER A 70 -5.62 8.13 12.58
C SER A 70 -4.34 7.39 12.97
N VAL A 71 -4.28 6.99 14.24
CA VAL A 71 -3.19 6.12 14.72
C VAL A 71 -3.18 4.81 13.94
N SER A 72 -4.36 4.26 13.62
CA SER A 72 -4.41 2.99 12.88
C SER A 72 -4.00 3.16 11.41
N ASP A 73 -4.28 4.32 10.78
CA ASP A 73 -3.74 4.64 9.45
C ASP A 73 -2.22 4.62 9.49
N GLN A 74 -1.63 5.31 10.47
CA GLN A 74 -0.18 5.40 10.61
C GLN A 74 0.45 4.04 10.87
N ALA A 75 -0.05 3.31 11.85
CA ALA A 75 0.51 2.02 12.22
C ALA A 75 0.43 1.02 11.07
N GLY A 76 -0.72 0.97 10.38
CA GLY A 76 -0.93 0.04 9.28
C GLY A 76 -0.09 0.39 8.06
N MET A 77 -0.13 1.64 7.62
CA MET A 77 0.66 2.02 6.44
C MET A 77 2.15 1.84 6.66
N ASN A 78 2.67 2.14 7.85
CA ASN A 78 4.09 1.95 8.12
C ASN A 78 4.50 0.47 8.12
N LYS A 79 3.60 -0.44 8.45
CA LYS A 79 3.87 -1.87 8.28
C LYS A 79 3.88 -2.29 6.81
N ILE A 80 3.04 -1.67 6.00
CA ILE A 80 2.89 -2.04 4.58
C ILE A 80 4.02 -1.46 3.74
N ILE A 81 4.40 -0.20 3.97
CA ILE A 81 5.30 0.53 3.06
C ILE A 81 6.76 0.64 3.55
N ARG A 82 7.07 0.04 4.70
CA ARG A 82 8.40 0.19 5.34
C ARG A 82 9.58 -0.16 4.43
N ASN A 83 9.39 -1.03 3.46
CA ASN A 83 10.47 -1.50 2.59
C ASN A 83 10.54 -0.75 1.25
N TYR A 84 9.73 0.31 1.08
CA TYR A 84 9.64 1.04 -0.18
C TYR A 84 10.20 2.46 -0.10
N GLY A 85 10.90 2.79 0.99
CA GLY A 85 11.49 4.11 1.16
C GLY A 85 10.48 5.20 1.49
N TRP A 86 9.35 4.83 2.08
CA TRP A 86 8.30 5.76 2.49
C TRP A 86 7.88 5.49 3.92
N TYR A 87 7.36 6.53 4.58
CA TYR A 87 6.66 6.36 5.85
C TYR A 87 5.49 7.34 5.95
N TYR A 88 4.54 7.00 6.81
CA TYR A 88 3.36 7.79 7.09
C TYR A 88 3.61 8.58 8.37
N SER A 89 3.46 9.91 8.30
CA SER A 89 3.71 10.81 9.42
C SER A 89 2.42 11.51 9.84
N ARG A 90 2.23 11.65 11.15
CA ARG A 90 1.16 12.46 11.75
C ARG A 90 1.72 13.70 12.44
N LYS A 91 2.95 14.05 12.19
CA LYS A 91 3.64 15.17 12.83
C LYS A 91 2.93 16.50 12.53
N GLY A 92 2.76 17.32 13.54
CA GLY A 92 2.12 18.63 13.39
C GLY A 92 0.61 18.57 13.15
N GLY A 93 -0.02 17.43 13.38
CA GLY A 93 -1.45 17.25 13.17
C GLY A 93 -1.86 17.04 11.72
N ASN A 94 -0.89 17.00 10.81
CA ASN A 94 -1.12 16.77 9.38
C ASN A 94 -0.60 15.41 8.99
N ALA A 95 -1.52 14.53 8.57
CA ALA A 95 -1.14 13.22 8.08
C ALA A 95 -0.60 13.33 6.65
N GLN A 96 0.57 12.75 6.40
CA GLN A 96 1.17 12.77 5.08
C GLN A 96 2.16 11.62 4.91
N TYR A 97 2.41 11.25 3.66
CA TYR A 97 3.47 10.32 3.32
C TYR A 97 4.75 11.09 3.06
N VAL A 98 5.86 10.58 3.59
CA VAL A 98 7.18 11.20 3.45
C VAL A 98 8.12 10.19 2.82
N GLU A 99 8.80 10.60 1.75
CA GLU A 99 9.80 9.77 1.11
C GLU A 99 11.12 9.86 1.88
N VAL A 100 11.69 8.71 2.18
CA VAL A 100 12.99 8.62 2.85
C VAL A 100 14.08 8.63 1.79
N ARG A 101 15.01 9.56 1.89
CA ARG A 101 16.12 9.69 0.94
C ARG A 101 17.46 9.52 1.62
#